data_ab94c645ba0b33d9ba4a334def4a673a
#
_entry.id   ab94c645ba0b33d9ba4a334def4a673a
#
_cell.length_a   1.000
_cell.length_b   1.000
_cell.length_c   1.000
_cell.angle_alpha   90.00
_cell.angle_beta   90.00
_cell.angle_gamma   90.00
#
_symmetry.space_group_name_H-M   'P 1'
#
loop_
_entity.id
_entity.type
_entity.pdbx_description
1 polymer ?
#
loop_
_entity_poly.entity_id
_entity_poly.type
_entity_poly.pdbx_seq_one_letter_code
_entity_poly.pdbx_strand_id
1 'polypeptide(L)'
;MVKRFSFLAALLVASPLFAGVATEKFDWHPVNGVQEIHVESDRVVVSSLEFDMGDRLKPLQASSAKAVARVDNNGFLAYEVGVAIAVFDGDGNIVAAGSGGVKLGSLGKGERDTFTIRFPYVYRSLTNAKTFIVTLETRERGSKSKPKPASQ
;
A
#
# COMPACT_ATOMS: atom_id res chain seq x y z
N MET A 1 16.65 37.20 -48.82
CA MET A 1 15.29 36.89 -48.37
C MET A 1 15.34 35.55 -47.62
N VAL A 2 15.51 35.58 -46.29
CA VAL A 2 15.75 34.37 -45.47
C VAL A 2 14.45 34.05 -44.77
N LYS A 3 13.79 32.94 -45.14
CA LYS A 3 12.58 32.41 -44.47
C LYS A 3 12.97 31.76 -43.14
N ARG A 4 12.59 32.39 -42.03
CA ARG A 4 12.68 31.82 -40.71
C ARG A 4 11.55 30.81 -40.52
N PHE A 5 11.89 29.52 -40.45
CA PHE A 5 10.97 28.47 -39.98
C PHE A 5 10.97 28.47 -38.45
N SER A 6 9.88 28.93 -37.86
CA SER A 6 9.61 28.76 -36.41
C SER A 6 9.13 27.35 -36.18
N PHE A 7 9.98 26.52 -35.57
CA PHE A 7 9.57 25.22 -35.01
C PHE A 7 8.86 25.49 -33.72
N LEU A 8 7.54 25.32 -33.70
CA LEU A 8 6.73 25.29 -32.49
C LEU A 8 6.89 23.88 -31.88
N ALA A 9 7.79 23.74 -30.92
CA ALA A 9 7.90 22.51 -30.15
C ALA A 9 6.69 22.41 -29.22
N ALA A 10 5.73 21.55 -29.56
CA ALA A 10 4.64 21.18 -28.69
C ALA A 10 5.21 20.36 -27.55
N LEU A 11 5.36 20.97 -26.36
CA LEU A 11 5.72 20.30 -25.14
C LEU A 11 4.51 19.45 -24.70
N LEU A 12 4.54 18.16 -25.02
CA LEU A 12 3.62 17.17 -24.45
C LEU A 12 3.95 17.06 -22.96
N VAL A 13 3.24 17.80 -22.13
CA VAL A 13 3.23 17.60 -20.68
C VAL A 13 2.46 16.30 -20.44
N ALA A 14 3.19 15.18 -20.39
CA ALA A 14 2.66 13.95 -19.82
C ALA A 14 2.36 14.27 -18.36
N SER A 15 1.08 14.38 -18.00
CA SER A 15 0.65 14.50 -16.61
C SER A 15 1.19 13.28 -15.88
N PRO A 16 2.05 13.42 -14.87
CA PRO A 16 2.47 12.28 -14.09
C PRO A 16 1.20 11.69 -13.44
N LEU A 17 0.94 10.42 -13.68
CA LEU A 17 0.01 9.63 -12.88
C LEU A 17 0.58 9.66 -11.46
N PHE A 18 0.05 10.52 -10.61
CA PHE A 18 0.49 10.63 -9.23
C PHE A 18 0.13 9.33 -8.53
N ALA A 19 1.12 8.50 -8.30
CA ALA A 19 1.07 7.45 -7.30
C ALA A 19 1.55 8.08 -6.00
N GLY A 20 0.68 8.11 -4.99
CA GLY A 20 1.07 8.50 -3.65
C GLY A 20 1.79 7.32 -2.98
N VAL A 21 2.85 7.60 -2.25
CA VAL A 21 3.54 6.62 -1.40
C VAL A 21 3.81 7.25 -0.05
N ALA A 22 3.36 6.58 1.01
CA ALA A 22 3.69 6.94 2.38
C ALA A 22 4.36 5.75 3.06
N THR A 23 5.40 6.01 3.84
CA THR A 23 6.12 4.97 4.58
C THR A 23 6.36 5.45 6.00
N GLU A 24 5.95 4.65 6.97
CA GLU A 24 6.05 4.94 8.40
C GLU A 24 6.65 3.76 9.14
N LYS A 25 7.44 4.06 10.18
CA LYS A 25 8.05 3.08 11.07
C LYS A 25 7.40 3.14 12.44
N PHE A 26 7.10 1.97 12.99
CA PHE A 26 6.43 1.79 14.28
C PHE A 26 7.23 0.85 15.17
N ASP A 27 7.12 1.05 16.47
CA ASP A 27 7.55 0.08 17.46
C ASP A 27 6.55 -1.08 17.52
N TRP A 28 7.04 -2.28 17.79
CA TRP A 28 6.23 -3.50 17.85
C TRP A 28 5.56 -3.66 19.21
N HIS A 29 4.30 -3.26 19.31
CA HIS A 29 3.50 -3.32 20.54
C HIS A 29 2.04 -3.76 20.30
N PRO A 30 1.79 -4.86 19.57
CA PRO A 30 0.41 -5.28 19.35
C PRO A 30 -0.25 -5.72 20.69
N VAL A 31 -1.41 -5.15 20.99
CA VAL A 31 -2.25 -5.53 22.12
C VAL A 31 -3.31 -6.50 21.61
N ASN A 32 -3.35 -7.73 22.13
CA ASN A 32 -4.23 -8.80 21.64
C ASN A 32 -4.13 -9.02 20.12
N GLY A 33 -2.93 -8.88 19.55
CA GLY A 33 -2.68 -8.98 18.12
C GLY A 33 -2.96 -7.70 17.33
N VAL A 34 -3.65 -6.71 17.88
CA VAL A 34 -4.01 -5.46 17.19
C VAL A 34 -3.06 -4.34 17.58
N GLN A 35 -2.64 -3.58 16.59
CA GLN A 35 -1.90 -2.34 16.78
C GLN A 35 -2.53 -1.22 15.96
N GLU A 36 -2.94 -0.16 16.65
CA GLU A 36 -3.40 1.08 16.01
C GLU A 36 -2.19 1.81 15.44
N ILE A 37 -2.37 2.28 14.20
CA ILE A 37 -1.35 3.04 13.47
C ILE A 37 -2.03 4.18 12.68
N HIS A 38 -1.24 5.04 12.08
CA HIS A 38 -1.75 6.01 11.11
C HIS A 38 -0.73 6.19 10.00
N VAL A 39 -1.05 5.66 8.82
CA VAL A 39 -0.27 5.89 7.59
C VAL A 39 -1.21 6.43 6.55
N GLU A 40 -0.96 7.63 6.05
CA GLU A 40 -1.85 8.32 5.10
C GLU A 40 -1.13 8.65 3.80
N SER A 41 -1.79 8.35 2.67
CA SER A 41 -1.44 8.78 1.32
C SER A 41 -2.71 9.12 0.55
N ASP A 42 -2.77 10.30 -0.09
CA ASP A 42 -3.91 10.75 -0.91
C ASP A 42 -5.29 10.62 -0.23
N ARG A 43 -5.37 10.88 1.07
CA ARG A 43 -6.57 10.68 1.91
C ARG A 43 -6.99 9.22 2.12
N VAL A 44 -6.20 8.27 1.69
CA VAL A 44 -6.33 6.87 2.07
C VAL A 44 -5.50 6.65 3.34
N VAL A 45 -6.09 6.02 4.34
CA VAL A 45 -5.47 5.84 5.66
C VAL A 45 -5.46 4.36 6.03
N VAL A 46 -4.31 3.85 6.41
CA VAL A 46 -4.22 2.58 7.17
C VAL A 46 -4.31 2.93 8.65
N SER A 47 -5.39 2.49 9.31
CA SER A 47 -5.72 2.88 10.69
C SER A 47 -5.35 1.83 11.72
N SER A 48 -5.29 0.56 11.36
CA SER A 48 -4.87 -0.51 12.26
C SER A 48 -4.33 -1.72 11.51
N LEU A 49 -3.52 -2.50 12.21
CA LEU A 49 -3.04 -3.81 11.79
C LEU A 49 -3.40 -4.85 12.84
N GLU A 50 -4.04 -5.94 12.43
CA GLU A 50 -4.25 -7.13 13.25
C GLU A 50 -3.28 -8.21 12.79
N PHE A 51 -2.35 -8.58 13.68
CA PHE A 51 -1.34 -9.60 13.42
C PHE A 51 -1.82 -10.96 13.92
N ASP A 52 -1.99 -11.89 12.98
CA ASP A 52 -2.18 -13.30 13.28
C ASP A 52 -0.85 -14.02 13.02
N MET A 53 -0.19 -14.39 14.07
CA MET A 53 1.17 -14.91 14.04
C MET A 53 1.22 -16.38 13.67
N GLY A 54 0.07 -17.03 13.53
CA GLY A 54 -0.01 -18.46 13.29
C GLY A 54 0.64 -19.30 14.39
N ASP A 55 0.61 -20.61 14.25
CA ASP A 55 1.37 -21.49 15.11
C ASP A 55 2.87 -21.25 14.93
N ARG A 56 3.61 -21.27 16.05
CA ARG A 56 5.05 -20.98 16.17
C ARG A 56 5.85 -21.68 15.08
N LEU A 57 6.17 -20.93 14.04
CA LEU A 57 6.74 -21.51 12.83
C LEU A 57 8.24 -21.67 12.97
N LYS A 58 8.72 -22.78 12.45
CA LYS A 58 10.15 -23.00 12.27
C LYS A 58 10.66 -21.99 11.23
N PRO A 59 11.82 -21.36 11.45
CA PRO A 59 12.42 -20.47 10.46
C PRO A 59 12.54 -21.15 9.09
N LEU A 60 12.35 -20.38 8.01
CA LEU A 60 12.47 -20.81 6.61
C LEU A 60 11.40 -21.79 6.11
N GLN A 61 10.32 -22.01 6.85
CA GLN A 61 9.17 -22.77 6.34
C GLN A 61 8.08 -21.82 5.83
N ALA A 62 7.25 -22.30 4.91
CA ALA A 62 6.07 -21.57 4.46
C ALA A 62 5.21 -21.21 5.66
N SER A 63 4.91 -19.93 5.80
CA SER A 63 4.23 -19.37 6.96
C SER A 63 2.74 -19.21 6.72
N SER A 64 1.92 -19.48 7.74
CA SER A 64 0.52 -19.05 7.81
C SER A 64 0.35 -17.66 8.42
N ALA A 65 1.44 -17.04 8.88
CA ALA A 65 1.41 -15.71 9.49
C ALA A 65 0.88 -14.67 8.50
N LYS A 66 0.06 -13.78 9.01
CA LYS A 66 -0.56 -12.69 8.23
C LYS A 66 -0.79 -11.47 9.10
N ALA A 67 -0.97 -10.34 8.46
CA ALA A 67 -1.58 -9.16 9.05
C ALA A 67 -2.86 -8.81 8.28
N VAL A 68 -3.85 -8.27 8.98
CA VAL A 68 -5.03 -7.69 8.38
C VAL A 68 -4.96 -6.18 8.58
N ALA A 69 -4.81 -5.44 7.48
CA ALA A 69 -4.77 -3.98 7.49
C ALA A 69 -6.18 -3.44 7.29
N ARG A 70 -6.63 -2.54 8.16
CA ARG A 70 -7.84 -1.76 7.97
C ARG A 70 -7.53 -0.49 7.23
N VAL A 71 -8.20 -0.27 6.12
CA VAL A 71 -7.94 0.85 5.21
C VAL A 71 -9.22 1.63 4.97
N ASP A 72 -9.15 2.93 5.14
CA ASP A 72 -10.24 3.87 4.95
C ASP A 72 -9.89 4.85 3.82
N ASN A 73 -10.77 5.02 2.83
CA ASN A 73 -10.64 6.08 1.84
C ASN A 73 -11.49 7.30 2.24
N ASN A 74 -10.86 8.28 2.84
CA ASN A 74 -11.48 9.54 3.25
C ASN A 74 -11.48 10.60 2.12
N GLY A 75 -11.01 10.21 0.93
CA GLY A 75 -10.92 11.08 -0.25
C GLY A 75 -12.22 11.12 -1.06
N PHE A 76 -12.16 11.88 -2.14
CA PHE A 76 -13.29 12.08 -3.06
C PHE A 76 -13.18 11.20 -4.32
N LEU A 77 -12.07 10.54 -4.51
CA LEU A 77 -11.73 9.73 -5.67
C LEU A 77 -11.65 8.25 -5.29
N ALA A 78 -11.68 7.39 -6.29
CA ALA A 78 -11.40 5.97 -6.10
C ALA A 78 -9.90 5.69 -6.33
N TYR A 79 -9.31 4.86 -5.45
CA TYR A 79 -7.89 4.53 -5.49
C TYR A 79 -7.66 3.03 -5.62
N GLU A 80 -6.69 2.66 -6.43
CA GLU A 80 -6.01 1.39 -6.30
C GLU A 80 -5.05 1.51 -5.12
N VAL A 81 -5.07 0.54 -4.21
CA VAL A 81 -4.34 0.61 -2.94
C VAL A 81 -3.48 -0.63 -2.74
N GLY A 82 -2.23 -0.43 -2.40
CA GLY A 82 -1.28 -1.45 -1.98
C GLY A 82 -0.74 -1.16 -0.59
N VAL A 83 -0.58 -2.20 0.23
CA VAL A 83 0.03 -2.11 1.56
C VAL A 83 1.14 -3.14 1.66
N ALA A 84 2.33 -2.72 2.06
CA ALA A 84 3.46 -3.60 2.35
C ALA A 84 3.90 -3.43 3.80
N ILE A 85 4.32 -4.54 4.42
CA ILE A 85 4.80 -4.56 5.80
C ILE A 85 6.13 -5.31 5.84
N ALA A 86 7.11 -4.74 6.52
CA ALA A 86 8.35 -5.40 6.87
C ALA A 86 8.58 -5.30 8.39
N VAL A 87 8.81 -6.44 9.03
CA VAL A 87 9.02 -6.58 10.48
C VAL A 87 10.49 -6.85 10.75
N PHE A 88 11.06 -6.19 11.75
CA PHE A 88 12.48 -6.26 12.10
C PHE A 88 12.70 -6.63 13.56
N ASP A 89 13.80 -7.31 13.85
CA ASP A 89 14.30 -7.57 15.19
C ASP A 89 15.09 -6.37 15.77
N GLY A 90 15.62 -6.52 16.98
CA GLY A 90 16.40 -5.48 17.65
C GLY A 90 17.73 -5.15 16.97
N ASP A 91 18.25 -6.05 16.15
CA ASP A 91 19.49 -5.86 15.39
C ASP A 91 19.25 -5.31 13.98
N GLY A 92 17.98 -5.06 13.63
CA GLY A 92 17.57 -4.55 12.32
C GLY A 92 17.49 -5.61 11.22
N ASN A 93 17.51 -6.91 11.58
CA ASN A 93 17.30 -7.97 10.59
C ASN A 93 15.82 -8.16 10.32
N ILE A 94 15.49 -8.51 9.08
CA ILE A 94 14.12 -8.82 8.68
C ILE A 94 13.65 -10.09 9.39
N VAL A 95 12.52 -9.99 10.08
CA VAL A 95 11.80 -11.11 10.68
C VAL A 95 10.78 -11.67 9.71
N ALA A 96 9.99 -10.79 9.10
CA ALA A 96 8.98 -11.14 8.11
C ALA A 96 8.72 -9.96 7.19
N ALA A 97 8.29 -10.24 5.96
CA ALA A 97 7.83 -9.22 5.03
C ALA A 97 6.70 -9.75 4.16
N GLY A 98 5.78 -8.88 3.80
CA GLY A 98 4.64 -9.23 2.95
C GLY A 98 3.94 -8.00 2.39
N SER A 99 3.07 -8.23 1.43
CA SER A 99 2.24 -7.18 0.84
C SER A 99 0.83 -7.69 0.51
N GLY A 100 -0.11 -6.77 0.42
CA GLY A 100 -1.48 -7.01 0.03
C GLY A 100 -2.11 -5.72 -0.52
N GLY A 101 -3.37 -5.79 -0.93
CA GLY A 101 -4.06 -4.62 -1.48
C GLY A 101 -5.39 -4.98 -2.10
N VAL A 102 -5.98 -4.06 -2.82
CA VAL A 102 -7.21 -4.31 -3.59
C VAL A 102 -6.91 -5.31 -4.70
N LYS A 103 -7.50 -6.49 -4.60
CA LYS A 103 -7.26 -7.58 -5.56
C LYS A 103 -7.88 -7.29 -6.92
N LEU A 104 -9.06 -6.68 -6.93
CA LEU A 104 -9.80 -6.35 -8.14
C LEU A 104 -10.55 -5.03 -7.91
N GLY A 105 -10.28 -4.05 -8.76
CA GLY A 105 -10.98 -2.78 -8.69
C GLY A 105 -10.23 -1.70 -7.93
N SER A 106 -10.95 -0.94 -7.13
CA SER A 106 -10.44 0.20 -6.36
C SER A 106 -11.26 0.38 -5.09
N LEU A 107 -10.66 1.02 -4.10
CA LEU A 107 -11.35 1.49 -2.91
C LEU A 107 -12.05 2.81 -3.26
N GLY A 108 -13.38 2.82 -3.29
CA GLY A 108 -14.20 3.97 -3.67
C GLY A 108 -14.21 5.07 -2.60
N LYS A 109 -14.80 6.22 -2.96
CA LYS A 109 -14.97 7.36 -2.04
C LYS A 109 -15.73 6.94 -0.78
N GLY A 110 -15.15 7.21 0.39
CA GLY A 110 -15.75 6.94 1.69
C GLY A 110 -15.84 5.44 2.03
N GLU A 111 -15.27 4.58 1.19
CA GLU A 111 -15.24 3.14 1.44
C GLU A 111 -14.17 2.78 2.46
N ARG A 112 -14.46 1.70 3.17
CA ARG A 112 -13.54 1.01 4.08
C ARG A 112 -13.42 -0.43 3.66
N ASP A 113 -12.20 -0.96 3.71
CA ASP A 113 -11.92 -2.36 3.41
C ASP A 113 -10.83 -2.91 4.33
N THR A 114 -10.64 -4.22 4.30
CA THR A 114 -9.56 -4.90 5.01
C THR A 114 -8.70 -5.69 4.05
N PHE A 115 -7.38 -5.50 4.13
CA PHE A 115 -6.43 -6.18 3.27
C PHE A 115 -5.66 -7.23 4.05
N THR A 116 -5.69 -8.46 3.58
CA THR A 116 -4.87 -9.52 4.17
C THR A 116 -3.48 -9.49 3.55
N ILE A 117 -2.49 -9.24 4.39
CA ILE A 117 -1.06 -9.25 4.04
C ILE A 117 -0.48 -10.55 4.57
N ARG A 118 -0.09 -11.44 3.68
CA ARG A 118 0.52 -12.72 4.04
C ARG A 118 2.02 -12.56 4.13
N PHE A 119 2.62 -13.14 5.17
CA PHE A 119 4.06 -13.29 5.29
C PHE A 119 4.45 -14.69 4.80
N PRO A 120 4.83 -14.85 3.52
CA PRO A 120 5.06 -16.18 2.94
C PRO A 120 6.17 -16.93 3.65
N TYR A 121 7.13 -16.19 4.20
CA TYR A 121 8.22 -16.73 5.01
C TYR A 121 8.41 -15.88 6.26
N VAL A 122 8.72 -16.56 7.37
CA VAL A 122 9.19 -15.93 8.60
C VAL A 122 10.63 -16.38 8.82
N TYR A 123 11.55 -15.43 8.72
CA TYR A 123 12.99 -15.73 8.77
C TYR A 123 13.52 -15.88 10.20
N ARG A 124 12.82 -15.29 11.17
CA ARG A 124 13.16 -15.33 12.60
C ARG A 124 11.88 -15.41 13.41
N SER A 125 12.00 -15.78 14.70
CA SER A 125 10.84 -15.79 15.60
C SER A 125 10.24 -14.37 15.70
N LEU A 126 8.95 -14.26 15.49
CA LEU A 126 8.20 -13.00 15.64
C LEU A 126 8.21 -12.49 17.09
N THR A 127 8.53 -13.34 18.08
CA THR A 127 8.76 -12.91 19.46
C THR A 127 9.96 -11.97 19.59
N ASN A 128 10.85 -11.96 18.62
CA ASN A 128 12.01 -11.07 18.55
C ASN A 128 11.71 -9.76 17.82
N ALA A 129 10.50 -9.58 17.28
CA ALA A 129 10.10 -8.35 16.60
C ALA A 129 10.22 -7.16 17.54
N LYS A 130 10.81 -6.07 17.05
CA LYS A 130 10.99 -4.82 17.78
C LYS A 130 10.39 -3.63 17.05
N THR A 131 10.46 -3.64 15.73
CA THR A 131 9.90 -2.57 14.90
C THR A 131 9.29 -3.15 13.64
N PHE A 132 8.44 -2.39 13.00
CA PHE A 132 7.95 -2.69 11.65
C PHE A 132 7.79 -1.41 10.84
N ILE A 133 7.84 -1.56 9.53
CA ILE A 133 7.61 -0.49 8.56
C ILE A 133 6.36 -0.84 7.78
N VAL A 134 5.50 0.14 7.59
CA VAL A 134 4.32 0.06 6.70
C VAL A 134 4.53 1.01 5.56
N THR A 135 4.35 0.53 4.34
CA THR A 135 4.31 1.33 3.12
C THR A 135 2.90 1.25 2.55
N LEU A 136 2.28 2.39 2.36
CA LEU A 136 0.99 2.56 1.70
C LEU A 136 1.23 3.18 0.32
N GLU A 137 0.78 2.48 -0.71
CA GLU A 137 0.79 2.97 -2.09
C GLU A 137 -0.63 3.24 -2.55
N THR A 138 -0.85 4.38 -3.17
CA THR A 138 -2.15 4.79 -3.73
C THR A 138 -1.97 5.21 -5.17
N ARG A 139 -2.90 4.81 -6.03
CA ARG A 139 -2.97 5.29 -7.39
C ARG A 139 -4.41 5.64 -7.73
N GLU A 140 -4.65 6.88 -8.14
CA GLU A 140 -5.96 7.30 -8.59
C GLU A 140 -6.42 6.43 -9.76
N ARG A 141 -7.63 5.88 -9.64
CA ARG A 141 -8.25 5.17 -10.76
C ARG A 141 -8.85 6.19 -11.70
N GLY A 142 -8.18 6.42 -12.83
CA GLY A 142 -8.66 7.33 -13.87
C GLY A 142 -10.09 7.01 -14.26
N SER A 143 -10.95 8.02 -14.24
CA SER A 143 -12.28 7.95 -14.85
C SER A 143 -12.09 7.47 -16.30
N LYS A 144 -12.59 6.26 -16.61
CA LYS A 144 -12.66 5.81 -18.00
C LYS A 144 -13.51 6.85 -18.74
N SER A 145 -12.86 7.71 -19.53
CA SER A 145 -13.57 8.60 -20.42
C SER A 145 -14.49 7.73 -21.26
N LYS A 146 -15.81 7.89 -21.09
CA LYS A 146 -16.78 7.28 -21.98
C LYS A 146 -16.36 7.62 -23.41
N PRO A 147 -16.22 6.64 -24.32
CA PRO A 147 -15.99 6.95 -25.70
C PRO A 147 -17.08 7.91 -26.18
N LYS A 148 -16.66 9.05 -26.72
CA LYS A 148 -17.57 10.04 -27.31
C LYS A 148 -18.38 9.31 -28.39
N PRO A 149 -19.72 9.32 -28.36
CA PRO A 149 -20.49 8.70 -29.43
C PRO A 149 -20.05 9.35 -30.75
N ALA A 150 -19.76 8.52 -31.73
CA ALA A 150 -19.45 9.00 -33.07
C ALA A 150 -20.68 9.76 -33.57
N SER A 151 -20.48 11.04 -33.89
CA SER A 151 -21.50 11.88 -34.54
C SER A 151 -21.76 11.27 -35.94
N GLN A 152 -22.97 10.79 -36.13
CA GLN A 152 -23.50 10.46 -37.47
C GLN A 152 -23.73 11.73 -38.28
#